data_9bdf40ad027e834cdd0f016023965374
#
_entry.id   9bdf40ad027e834cdd0f016023965374
#
_cell.length_a   1.000
_cell.length_b   1.000
_cell.length_c   1.000
_cell.angle_alpha   90.00
_cell.angle_beta   90.00
_cell.angle_gamma   90.00
#
_symmetry.space_group_name_H-M   'P 1'
#
loop_
_entity.id
_entity.type
_entity.pdbx_description
1 polymer ?
#
loop_
_entity_poly.entity_id
_entity_poly.type
_entity_poly.pdbx_seq_one_letter_code
_entity_poly.pdbx_strand_id
1 'polypeptide(L)'
;MDGDGQGKRGVRDMSRVELVYFRGSEDERKLMRCAYALLEREGSARRVFMDGTVRCAEDFEKDLFRPGSLPFLVLYDGQPCGVSWLNTLEGRAARGHYAVFRRYWGRNMSVAIGRSIFEHYLGLRDGDGYLFDVLIGVAPVSNPLAWGLALRCGAKKQCVLPHFAYNAFTGKTEDAVLTTTTRESLEESRWAE
;
A
#
# COMPACT_ATOMS: atom_id res chain seq x y z
N MET A 1 -26.95 -1.53 -49.11
CA MET A 1 -27.02 -0.15 -48.67
C MET A 1 -27.08 -0.21 -47.17
N ASP A 2 -25.95 0.09 -46.68
CA ASP A 2 -25.59 0.63 -45.37
C ASP A 2 -25.96 -0.17 -44.11
N GLY A 3 -25.06 -1.06 -43.74
CA GLY A 3 -24.98 -1.69 -42.45
C GLY A 3 -24.01 -0.94 -41.55
N ASP A 4 -24.50 -0.07 -40.66
CA ASP A 4 -23.73 0.56 -39.62
C ASP A 4 -23.36 -0.44 -38.53
N GLY A 5 -22.17 -0.99 -38.67
CA GLY A 5 -21.47 -1.77 -37.64
C GLY A 5 -20.87 -0.85 -36.56
N GLN A 6 -21.69 -0.32 -35.66
CA GLN A 6 -21.17 0.29 -34.45
C GLN A 6 -20.59 -0.78 -33.52
N GLY A 7 -19.29 -0.98 -33.65
CA GLY A 7 -18.49 -1.73 -32.69
C GLY A 7 -18.55 -1.09 -31.33
N LYS A 8 -19.35 -1.66 -30.42
CA LYS A 8 -19.27 -1.40 -28.97
C LYS A 8 -17.89 -1.78 -28.53
N ARG A 9 -17.00 -0.80 -28.39
CA ARG A 9 -15.78 -0.93 -27.60
C ARG A 9 -16.22 -1.13 -26.16
N GLY A 10 -16.31 -2.40 -25.76
CA GLY A 10 -16.46 -2.75 -24.37
C GLY A 10 -15.24 -2.22 -23.60
N VAL A 11 -15.48 -1.24 -22.75
CA VAL A 11 -14.54 -0.80 -21.74
C VAL A 11 -14.35 -1.97 -20.79
N ARG A 12 -13.34 -2.80 -21.03
CA ARG A 12 -12.78 -3.68 -20.03
C ARG A 12 -11.87 -2.84 -19.17
N ASP A 13 -12.46 -2.14 -18.21
CA ASP A 13 -11.75 -1.64 -17.06
C ASP A 13 -11.59 -2.82 -16.09
N MET A 14 -10.74 -3.77 -16.45
CA MET A 14 -10.20 -4.72 -15.50
C MET A 14 -9.01 -4.02 -14.87
N SER A 15 -9.13 -3.66 -13.60
CA SER A 15 -8.01 -3.14 -12.84
C SER A 15 -6.85 -4.12 -13.01
N ARG A 16 -5.75 -3.63 -13.60
CA ARG A 16 -4.52 -4.43 -13.81
C ARG A 16 -3.85 -4.82 -12.49
N VAL A 17 -4.38 -4.32 -11.38
CA VAL A 17 -3.88 -4.53 -10.02
C VAL A 17 -4.84 -5.41 -9.25
N GLU A 18 -4.32 -6.47 -8.67
CA GLU A 18 -5.03 -7.41 -7.81
C GLU A 18 -4.32 -7.52 -6.46
N LEU A 19 -5.10 -7.59 -5.38
CA LEU A 19 -4.59 -7.85 -4.03
C LEU A 19 -5.05 -9.23 -3.57
N VAL A 20 -4.08 -10.09 -3.28
CA VAL A 20 -4.31 -11.45 -2.79
C VAL A 20 -4.05 -11.48 -1.29
N TYR A 21 -5.11 -11.70 -0.51
CA TYR A 21 -5.00 -11.81 0.95
C TYR A 21 -4.31 -13.12 1.33
N PHE A 22 -3.33 -13.02 2.22
CA PHE A 22 -2.57 -14.15 2.74
C PHE A 22 -3.01 -14.50 4.17
N ARG A 23 -3.27 -15.78 4.40
CA ARG A 23 -3.74 -16.30 5.67
C ARG A 23 -2.63 -16.92 6.53
N GLY A 24 -1.42 -17.03 5.98
CA GLY A 24 -0.25 -17.53 6.70
C GLY A 24 0.01 -19.01 6.50
N SER A 25 -0.40 -19.61 5.39
CA SER A 25 0.10 -20.94 4.99
C SER A 25 1.62 -20.91 4.79
N GLU A 26 2.28 -22.06 4.84
CA GLU A 26 3.75 -22.11 4.67
C GLU A 26 4.21 -21.55 3.33
N ASP A 27 3.47 -21.81 2.25
CA ASP A 27 3.80 -21.27 0.93
C ASP A 27 3.64 -19.74 0.87
N GLU A 28 2.59 -19.20 1.49
CA GLU A 28 2.38 -17.74 1.58
C GLU A 28 3.48 -17.07 2.40
N ARG A 29 3.89 -17.67 3.53
CA ARG A 29 5.00 -17.20 4.35
C ARG A 29 6.31 -17.18 3.56
N LYS A 30 6.57 -18.26 2.82
CA LYS A 30 7.74 -18.34 1.92
C LYS A 30 7.73 -17.26 0.85
N LEU A 31 6.58 -17.00 0.24
CA LEU A 31 6.42 -15.92 -0.74
C LEU A 31 6.70 -14.54 -0.12
N MET A 32 6.26 -14.28 1.11
CA MET A 32 6.54 -13.03 1.81
C MET A 32 8.03 -12.89 2.17
N ARG A 33 8.70 -13.97 2.57
CA ARG A 33 10.16 -13.96 2.74
C ARG A 33 10.89 -13.63 1.43
N CYS A 34 10.45 -14.20 0.30
CA CYS A 34 10.99 -13.87 -1.02
C CYS A 34 10.74 -12.39 -1.39
N ALA A 35 9.57 -11.85 -1.06
CA ALA A 35 9.25 -10.44 -1.29
C ALA A 35 10.17 -9.52 -0.48
N TYR A 36 10.44 -9.84 0.79
CA TYR A 36 11.40 -9.09 1.61
C TYR A 36 12.82 -9.14 1.00
N ALA A 37 13.29 -10.33 0.63
CA ALA A 37 14.61 -10.49 0.02
C ALA A 37 14.75 -9.65 -1.28
N LEU A 38 13.65 -9.49 -2.04
CA LEU A 38 13.62 -8.59 -3.20
C LEU A 38 13.75 -7.13 -2.78
N LEU A 39 12.97 -6.67 -1.77
CA LEU A 39 13.05 -5.31 -1.23
C LEU A 39 14.46 -5.00 -0.69
N GLU A 40 15.10 -5.96 -0.04
CA GLU A 40 16.46 -5.83 0.48
C GLU A 40 17.47 -5.67 -0.67
N ARG A 41 17.42 -6.55 -1.68
CA ARG A 41 18.28 -6.49 -2.87
C ARG A 41 18.12 -5.18 -3.64
N GLU A 42 16.91 -4.62 -3.67
CA GLU A 42 16.61 -3.32 -4.30
C GLU A 42 17.00 -2.12 -3.44
N GLY A 43 17.43 -2.33 -2.20
CA GLY A 43 17.76 -1.28 -1.24
C GLY A 43 16.54 -0.54 -0.68
N SER A 44 15.35 -1.11 -0.85
CA SER A 44 14.07 -0.51 -0.42
C SER A 44 13.71 -0.88 1.02
N ALA A 45 14.15 -2.05 1.51
CA ALA A 45 13.80 -2.55 2.84
C ALA A 45 14.14 -1.55 3.96
N ARG A 46 15.33 -0.94 3.94
CA ARG A 46 15.75 0.06 4.92
C ARG A 46 14.89 1.33 4.96
N ARG A 47 14.24 1.68 3.84
CA ARG A 47 13.35 2.85 3.77
C ARG A 47 11.96 2.52 4.28
N VAL A 48 11.50 1.28 4.06
CA VAL A 48 10.21 0.80 4.51
C VAL A 48 10.24 0.54 6.04
N PHE A 49 11.34 -0.05 6.54
CA PHE A 49 11.51 -0.49 7.92
C PHE A 49 12.63 0.29 8.61
N MET A 50 12.62 1.61 8.48
CA MET A 50 13.67 2.46 9.04
C MET A 50 13.67 2.51 10.57
N ASP A 51 12.56 2.13 11.20
CA ASP A 51 12.43 2.02 12.65
C ASP A 51 13.16 0.80 13.25
N GLY A 52 13.67 -0.10 12.39
CA GLY A 52 14.42 -1.28 12.79
C GLY A 52 13.58 -2.41 13.36
N THR A 53 12.25 -2.34 13.25
CA THR A 53 11.33 -3.41 13.68
C THR A 53 11.46 -4.66 12.81
N VAL A 54 11.80 -4.50 11.53
CA VAL A 54 12.05 -5.58 10.58
C VAL A 54 13.48 -5.47 10.05
N ARG A 55 14.32 -6.46 10.36
CA ARG A 55 15.74 -6.51 9.99
C ARG A 55 16.11 -7.64 9.04
N CYS A 56 15.23 -8.64 8.95
CA CYS A 56 15.41 -9.82 8.09
C CYS A 56 14.06 -10.35 7.61
N ALA A 57 14.09 -11.35 6.73
CA ALA A 57 12.89 -11.94 6.15
C ALA A 57 11.99 -12.60 7.19
N GLU A 58 12.59 -13.17 8.24
CA GLU A 58 11.88 -13.81 9.36
C GLU A 58 11.16 -12.78 10.23
N ASP A 59 11.78 -11.61 10.48
CA ASP A 59 11.14 -10.51 11.20
C ASP A 59 9.95 -9.97 10.39
N PHE A 60 10.13 -9.84 9.06
CA PHE A 60 9.06 -9.41 8.15
C PHE A 60 7.88 -10.36 8.16
N GLU A 61 8.14 -11.66 8.06
CA GLU A 61 7.12 -12.68 8.15
C GLU A 61 6.35 -12.59 9.47
N LYS A 62 7.06 -12.52 10.60
CA LYS A 62 6.44 -12.41 11.93
C LYS A 62 5.57 -11.15 12.06
N ASP A 63 6.02 -10.02 11.54
CA ASP A 63 5.26 -8.76 11.58
C ASP A 63 3.99 -8.84 10.73
N LEU A 64 4.08 -9.41 9.53
CA LEU A 64 2.95 -9.55 8.62
C LEU A 64 1.86 -10.49 9.14
N PHE A 65 2.23 -11.61 9.77
CA PHE A 65 1.30 -12.62 10.23
C PHE A 65 1.01 -12.58 11.73
N ARG A 66 1.32 -11.45 12.38
CA ARG A 66 0.91 -11.22 13.77
C ARG A 66 -0.60 -10.97 13.88
N PRO A 67 -1.22 -11.25 15.02
CA PRO A 67 -2.62 -10.92 15.26
C PRO A 67 -2.91 -9.43 14.98
N GLY A 68 -4.02 -9.16 14.27
CA GLY A 68 -4.41 -7.80 13.89
C GLY A 68 -3.69 -7.23 12.66
N SER A 69 -2.91 -8.05 11.96
CA SER A 69 -2.35 -7.69 10.65
C SER A 69 -3.08 -8.40 9.53
N LEU A 70 -3.29 -7.70 8.42
CA LEU A 70 -3.94 -8.22 7.20
C LEU A 70 -2.96 -8.07 6.03
N PRO A 71 -2.14 -9.08 5.72
CA PRO A 71 -1.14 -9.02 4.66
C PRO A 71 -1.71 -9.39 3.29
N PHE A 72 -1.24 -8.68 2.26
CA PHE A 72 -1.60 -8.91 0.86
C PHE A 72 -0.35 -8.94 -0.02
N LEU A 73 -0.33 -9.89 -0.95
CA LEU A 73 0.53 -9.82 -2.12
C LEU A 73 -0.17 -8.95 -3.18
N VAL A 74 0.54 -7.99 -3.74
CA VAL A 74 0.02 -7.11 -4.78
C VAL A 74 0.51 -7.60 -6.14
N LEU A 75 -0.41 -7.84 -7.06
CA LEU A 75 -0.12 -8.26 -8.43
C LEU A 75 -0.44 -7.12 -9.40
N TYR A 76 0.34 -7.01 -10.47
CA TYR A 76 0.08 -6.16 -11.62
C TYR A 76 0.18 -7.01 -12.89
N ASP A 77 -0.92 -7.11 -13.65
CA ASP A 77 -1.04 -8.06 -14.77
C ASP A 77 -0.66 -9.50 -14.38
N GLY A 78 -1.12 -9.96 -13.20
CA GLY A 78 -0.84 -11.29 -12.69
C GLY A 78 0.59 -11.52 -12.19
N GLN A 79 1.46 -10.50 -12.18
CA GLN A 79 2.85 -10.59 -11.71
C GLN A 79 3.03 -9.87 -10.38
N PRO A 80 3.74 -10.45 -9.40
CA PRO A 80 4.03 -9.77 -8.14
C PRO A 80 4.69 -8.41 -8.37
N CYS A 81 4.06 -7.35 -7.86
CA CYS A 81 4.54 -5.98 -8.01
C CYS A 81 4.81 -5.29 -6.68
N GLY A 82 4.42 -5.89 -5.57
CA GLY A 82 4.64 -5.34 -4.24
C GLY A 82 3.97 -6.15 -3.16
N VAL A 83 4.06 -5.64 -1.96
CA VAL A 83 3.37 -6.14 -0.77
C VAL A 83 2.66 -5.01 -0.08
N SER A 84 1.52 -5.30 0.55
CA SER A 84 0.81 -4.31 1.35
C SER A 84 0.15 -4.98 2.54
N TRP A 85 -0.05 -4.23 3.62
CA TRP A 85 -0.72 -4.76 4.81
C TRP A 85 -1.41 -3.65 5.59
N LEU A 86 -2.46 -4.06 6.30
CA LEU A 86 -3.12 -3.24 7.30
C LEU A 86 -2.74 -3.74 8.69
N ASN A 87 -2.57 -2.82 9.62
CA ASN A 87 -2.45 -3.12 11.04
C ASN A 87 -3.03 -1.98 11.89
N THR A 88 -2.90 -2.07 13.22
CA THR A 88 -3.41 -1.03 14.14
C THR A 88 -4.88 -0.69 13.81
N LEU A 89 -5.71 -1.75 13.85
CA LEU A 89 -7.14 -1.62 13.57
C LEU A 89 -7.83 -1.00 14.79
N GLU A 90 -8.47 0.15 14.62
CA GLU A 90 -9.16 0.85 15.69
C GLU A 90 -10.49 1.41 15.16
N GLY A 91 -11.61 0.87 15.67
CA GLY A 91 -12.93 1.19 15.15
C GLY A 91 -13.01 0.89 13.64
N ARG A 92 -13.28 1.91 12.86
CA ARG A 92 -13.32 1.82 11.38
C ARG A 92 -12.11 2.48 10.71
N ALA A 93 -10.99 2.52 11.43
CA ALA A 93 -9.71 3.00 10.94
C ALA A 93 -8.66 1.89 10.90
N ALA A 94 -7.75 1.95 9.95
CA ALA A 94 -6.61 1.05 9.84
C ALA A 94 -5.36 1.81 9.42
N ARG A 95 -4.20 1.39 9.93
CA ARG A 95 -2.92 1.87 9.42
C ARG A 95 -2.55 1.06 8.18
N GLY A 96 -2.40 1.76 7.06
CA GLY A 96 -2.04 1.16 5.78
C GLY A 96 -0.53 1.25 5.51
N HIS A 97 0.03 0.15 5.05
CA HIS A 97 1.42 0.04 4.63
C HIS A 97 1.50 -0.62 3.25
N TYR A 98 2.45 -0.20 2.45
CA TYR A 98 2.73 -0.86 1.17
C TYR A 98 4.17 -0.60 0.71
N ALA A 99 4.71 -1.55 -0.04
CA ALA A 99 6.00 -1.44 -0.68
C ALA A 99 5.89 -1.97 -2.12
N VAL A 100 6.09 -1.08 -3.09
CA VAL A 100 6.09 -1.41 -4.52
C VAL A 100 7.50 -1.74 -4.95
N PHE A 101 7.70 -2.85 -5.65
CA PHE A 101 9.00 -3.26 -6.16
C PHE A 101 9.54 -2.27 -7.19
N ARG A 102 10.85 -2.04 -7.18
CA ARG A 102 11.51 -0.97 -7.92
C ARG A 102 11.24 -0.99 -9.43
N ARG A 103 11.08 -2.17 -10.03
CA ARG A 103 10.75 -2.31 -11.46
C ARG A 103 9.41 -1.70 -11.86
N TYR A 104 8.52 -1.43 -10.89
CA TYR A 104 7.22 -0.79 -11.10
C TYR A 104 7.19 0.69 -10.69
N TRP A 105 8.36 1.27 -10.38
CA TRP A 105 8.45 2.70 -10.08
C TRP A 105 8.40 3.53 -11.37
N GLY A 106 7.82 4.71 -11.31
CA GLY A 106 7.72 5.64 -12.42
C GLY A 106 6.55 5.34 -13.40
N ARG A 107 6.48 6.12 -14.45
CA ARG A 107 5.45 6.05 -15.52
C ARG A 107 4.00 5.94 -15.00
N ASN A 108 3.70 6.54 -13.86
CA ASN A 108 2.41 6.46 -13.18
C ASN A 108 2.01 5.05 -12.70
N MET A 109 2.82 4.01 -12.92
CA MET A 109 2.51 2.65 -12.45
C MET A 109 2.41 2.56 -10.94
N SER A 110 3.38 3.14 -10.21
CA SER A 110 3.34 3.14 -8.74
C SER A 110 2.13 3.88 -8.19
N VAL A 111 1.64 4.91 -8.89
CA VAL A 111 0.41 5.64 -8.52
C VAL A 111 -0.81 4.76 -8.76
N ALA A 112 -0.92 4.13 -9.91
CA ALA A 112 -2.01 3.20 -10.22
C ALA A 112 -2.07 2.04 -9.19
N ILE A 113 -0.90 1.44 -8.86
CA ILE A 113 -0.80 0.38 -7.86
C ILE A 113 -1.23 0.90 -6.48
N GLY A 114 -0.67 2.02 -6.02
CA GLY A 114 -0.99 2.56 -4.70
C GLY A 114 -2.45 2.98 -4.56
N ARG A 115 -3.03 3.55 -5.60
CA ARG A 115 -4.45 3.90 -5.65
C ARG A 115 -5.34 2.66 -5.56
N SER A 116 -5.05 1.62 -6.35
CA SER A 116 -5.79 0.35 -6.29
C SER A 116 -5.71 -0.31 -4.92
N ILE A 117 -4.56 -0.20 -4.22
CA ILE A 117 -4.43 -0.66 -2.83
C ILE A 117 -5.41 0.07 -1.91
N PHE A 118 -5.49 1.40 -1.99
CA PHE A 118 -6.41 2.18 -1.17
C PHE A 118 -7.87 1.89 -1.51
N GLU A 119 -8.22 1.81 -2.80
CA GLU A 119 -9.56 1.45 -3.25
C GLU A 119 -9.98 0.06 -2.75
N HIS A 120 -9.07 -0.92 -2.82
CA HIS A 120 -9.31 -2.26 -2.31
C HIS A 120 -9.60 -2.25 -0.80
N TYR A 121 -8.76 -1.59 -0.01
CA TYR A 121 -8.91 -1.54 1.44
C TYR A 121 -10.20 -0.85 1.89
N LEU A 122 -10.51 0.30 1.29
CA LEU A 122 -11.74 1.04 1.58
C LEU A 122 -13.00 0.37 1.00
N GLY A 123 -12.81 -0.58 0.07
CA GLY A 123 -13.85 -1.43 -0.50
C GLY A 123 -14.13 -2.71 0.29
N LEU A 124 -13.28 -3.08 1.26
CA LEU A 124 -13.50 -4.29 2.09
C LEU A 124 -14.81 -4.16 2.88
N ARG A 125 -15.58 -5.25 2.93
CA ARG A 125 -16.89 -5.29 3.59
C ARG A 125 -16.99 -6.45 4.59
N ASP A 126 -17.83 -6.23 5.61
CA ASP A 126 -18.32 -7.25 6.51
C ASP A 126 -19.86 -7.14 6.57
N GLY A 127 -20.56 -8.14 6.03
CA GLY A 127 -21.99 -8.03 5.79
C GLY A 127 -22.34 -6.87 4.86
N ASP A 128 -23.22 -5.98 5.29
CA ASP A 128 -23.70 -4.83 4.48
C ASP A 128 -22.82 -3.57 4.63
N GLY A 129 -21.84 -3.59 5.53
CA GLY A 129 -21.00 -2.43 5.85
C GLY A 129 -19.59 -2.50 5.30
N TYR A 130 -18.95 -1.33 5.13
CA TYR A 130 -17.52 -1.27 4.90
C TYR A 130 -16.75 -1.55 6.19
N LEU A 131 -15.63 -2.28 6.11
CA LEU A 131 -14.76 -2.52 7.27
C LEU A 131 -14.05 -1.25 7.73
N PHE A 132 -13.61 -0.43 6.78
CA PHE A 132 -12.83 0.78 7.08
C PHE A 132 -13.45 2.00 6.39
N ASP A 133 -13.48 3.12 7.12
CA ASP A 133 -13.86 4.43 6.60
C ASP A 133 -12.63 5.30 6.32
N VAL A 134 -11.53 5.05 7.04
CA VAL A 134 -10.30 5.81 6.89
C VAL A 134 -9.07 4.90 6.97
N LEU A 135 -8.12 5.14 6.05
CA LEU A 135 -6.78 4.60 6.13
C LEU A 135 -5.83 5.69 6.62
N ILE A 136 -4.97 5.32 7.55
CA ILE A 136 -3.96 6.21 8.14
C ILE A 136 -2.59 5.80 7.60
N GLY A 137 -1.88 6.76 7.02
CA GLY A 137 -0.49 6.62 6.63
C GLY A 137 0.41 7.51 7.48
N VAL A 138 1.51 6.99 7.94
CA VAL A 138 2.54 7.76 8.64
C VAL A 138 3.89 7.43 8.01
N ALA A 139 4.58 8.45 7.54
CA ALA A 139 5.90 8.27 6.95
C ALA A 139 6.85 9.38 7.42
N PRO A 140 8.13 9.04 7.68
CA PRO A 140 9.14 10.04 8.04
C PRO A 140 9.24 11.15 7.00
N VAL A 141 9.48 12.38 7.45
CA VAL A 141 9.69 13.53 6.54
C VAL A 141 10.87 13.26 5.58
N SER A 142 11.91 12.57 6.06
CA SER A 142 13.07 12.18 5.26
C SER A 142 12.77 11.14 4.16
N ASN A 143 11.56 10.56 4.13
CA ASN A 143 11.12 9.64 3.08
C ASN A 143 10.02 10.25 2.19
N PRO A 144 10.34 11.27 1.37
CA PRO A 144 9.36 11.93 0.51
C PRO A 144 8.76 11.02 -0.57
N LEU A 145 9.43 9.92 -0.91
CA LEU A 145 8.89 8.93 -1.84
C LEU A 145 7.65 8.23 -1.27
N ALA A 146 7.62 7.95 0.04
CA ALA A 146 6.49 7.28 0.67
C ALA A 146 5.26 8.20 0.79
N TRP A 147 5.40 9.33 1.53
CA TRP A 147 4.25 10.23 1.71
C TRP A 147 3.86 10.97 0.42
N GLY A 148 4.82 11.30 -0.44
CA GLY A 148 4.54 11.91 -1.74
C GLY A 148 3.79 10.96 -2.69
N LEU A 149 4.12 9.65 -2.67
CA LEU A 149 3.34 8.66 -3.43
C LEU A 149 1.93 8.54 -2.86
N ALA A 150 1.77 8.48 -1.54
CA ALA A 150 0.44 8.41 -0.91
C ALA A 150 -0.46 9.58 -1.33
N LEU A 151 0.08 10.82 -1.35
CA LEU A 151 -0.67 12.00 -1.80
C LEU A 151 -1.10 11.88 -3.28
N ARG A 152 -0.22 11.42 -4.15
CA ARG A 152 -0.54 11.19 -5.56
C ARG A 152 -1.57 10.07 -5.77
N CYS A 153 -1.68 9.15 -4.82
CA CYS A 153 -2.69 8.09 -4.83
C CYS A 153 -4.05 8.53 -4.27
N GLY A 154 -4.20 9.77 -3.83
CA GLY A 154 -5.45 10.31 -3.31
C GLY A 154 -5.52 10.45 -1.79
N ALA A 155 -4.42 10.22 -1.06
CA ALA A 155 -4.35 10.56 0.35
C ALA A 155 -4.29 12.08 0.55
N LYS A 156 -4.78 12.55 1.70
CA LYS A 156 -4.66 13.95 2.14
C LYS A 156 -3.65 14.06 3.27
N LYS A 157 -2.74 15.03 3.18
CA LYS A 157 -1.84 15.38 4.29
C LYS A 157 -2.65 16.06 5.38
N GLN A 158 -2.55 15.56 6.61
CA GLN A 158 -3.24 16.12 7.77
C GLN A 158 -2.31 17.06 8.56
N CYS A 159 -1.15 16.56 8.95
CA CYS A 159 -0.18 17.34 9.72
C CYS A 159 1.22 16.74 9.62
N VAL A 160 2.15 17.39 10.30
CA VAL A 160 3.47 16.85 10.62
C VAL A 160 3.51 16.59 12.13
N LEU A 161 3.85 15.38 12.51
CA LEU A 161 3.99 14.95 13.90
C LEU A 161 5.45 15.12 14.31
N PRO A 162 5.77 16.04 15.23
CA PRO A 162 7.15 16.25 15.68
C PRO A 162 7.72 15.01 16.37
N HIS A 163 8.97 14.65 16.06
CA HIS A 163 9.72 13.57 16.70
C HIS A 163 9.05 12.20 16.74
N PHE A 164 8.11 11.95 15.82
CA PHE A 164 7.28 10.74 15.83
C PHE A 164 7.98 9.52 15.25
N ALA A 165 8.81 9.70 14.22
CA ALA A 165 9.47 8.59 13.53
C ALA A 165 10.86 8.35 14.15
N TYR A 166 11.14 7.10 14.53
CA TYR A 166 12.47 6.70 14.96
C TYR A 166 13.24 6.10 13.78
N ASN A 167 14.47 6.52 13.62
CA ASN A 167 15.37 5.98 12.61
C ASN A 167 16.47 5.15 13.30
N ALA A 168 16.34 3.83 13.24
CA ALA A 168 17.26 2.90 13.90
C ALA A 168 18.69 2.94 13.32
N PHE A 169 18.86 3.43 12.08
CA PHE A 169 20.18 3.53 11.45
C PHE A 169 20.97 4.76 11.90
N THR A 170 20.29 5.80 12.35
CA THR A 170 20.90 7.02 12.84
C THR A 170 20.79 7.16 14.37
N GLY A 171 19.95 6.35 15.01
CA GLY A 171 19.65 6.43 16.44
C GLY A 171 18.87 7.69 16.83
N LYS A 172 18.23 8.37 15.87
CA LYS A 172 17.54 9.65 16.10
C LYS A 172 16.05 9.56 15.78
N THR A 173 15.27 10.39 16.45
CA THR A 173 13.89 10.66 16.06
C THR A 173 13.85 11.78 15.01
N GLU A 174 12.86 11.71 14.15
CA GLU A 174 12.55 12.73 13.16
C GLU A 174 11.04 12.95 13.06
N ASP A 175 10.64 14.03 12.41
CA ASP A 175 9.24 14.33 12.19
C ASP A 175 8.63 13.35 11.18
N ALA A 176 7.32 13.13 11.30
CA ALA A 176 6.58 12.27 10.38
C ALA A 176 5.38 13.00 9.76
N VAL A 177 5.13 12.73 8.49
CA VAL A 177 3.93 13.20 7.79
C VAL A 177 2.79 12.22 8.09
N LEU A 178 1.70 12.74 8.64
CA LEU A 178 0.45 12.02 8.81
C LEU A 178 -0.44 12.26 7.59
N THR A 179 -0.92 11.19 6.98
CA THR A 179 -1.87 11.22 5.87
C THR A 179 -3.10 10.41 6.19
N THR A 180 -4.24 10.78 5.63
CA THR A 180 -5.46 9.96 5.65
C THR A 180 -5.98 9.76 4.23
N THR A 181 -6.61 8.61 4.01
CA THR A 181 -7.31 8.30 2.76
C THR A 181 -8.72 7.84 3.09
N THR A 182 -9.71 8.44 2.47
CA THR A 182 -11.13 8.07 2.55
C THR A 182 -11.66 7.81 1.16
N ARG A 183 -12.88 7.27 1.04
CA ARG A 183 -13.55 7.09 -0.26
C ARG A 183 -13.73 8.43 -0.98
N GLU A 184 -14.12 9.47 -0.25
CA GLU A 184 -14.30 10.81 -0.79
C GLU A 184 -12.98 11.38 -1.32
N SER A 185 -11.87 11.24 -0.57
CA SER A 185 -10.56 11.74 -1.02
C SER A 185 -10.07 11.04 -2.29
N LEU A 186 -10.39 9.75 -2.46
CA LEU A 186 -10.09 9.02 -3.69
C LEU A 186 -10.92 9.50 -4.87
N GLU A 187 -12.20 9.78 -4.66
CA GLU A 187 -13.09 10.32 -5.70
C GLU A 187 -12.63 11.71 -6.15
N GLU A 188 -12.37 12.62 -5.21
CA GLU A 188 -11.88 13.98 -5.51
C GLU A 188 -10.57 13.95 -6.31
N SER A 189 -9.65 13.05 -6.00
CA SER A 189 -8.38 12.96 -6.71
C SER A 189 -8.47 12.44 -8.15
N ARG A 190 -9.60 11.82 -8.55
CA ARG A 190 -9.85 11.41 -9.94
C ARG A 190 -10.13 12.60 -10.87
N TRP A 191 -10.58 13.72 -10.31
CA TRP A 191 -10.98 14.92 -11.06
C TRP A 191 -9.90 16.00 -11.07
N ALA A 192 -8.77 15.76 -10.38
CA ALA A 192 -7.68 16.71 -10.26
C ALA A 192 -6.52 16.48 -11.27
N GLU A 193 -6.64 15.46 -12.13
CA GLU A 193 -5.73 15.17 -13.26
C GLU A 193 -6.29 15.77 -14.56
#